data_38ad84f54b4f936ab2be714279b1485a
#
_entry.id   38ad84f54b4f936ab2be714279b1485a
#
_cell.length_a   1.000
_cell.length_b   1.000
_cell.length_c   1.000
_cell.angle_alpha   90.00
_cell.angle_beta   90.00
_cell.angle_gamma   90.00
#
_symmetry.space_group_name_H-M   'P 1'
#
loop_
_entity.id
_entity.type
_entity.pdbx_description
1 polymer ?
#
loop_
_entity_poly.entity_id
_entity_poly.type
_entity_poly.pdbx_seq_one_letter_code
_entity_poly.pdbx_strand_id
1 'polypeptide(L)'
;MYVAGGSVPVHHPAHHRARSRLTPQAYAATTVRILRQLAADRRSVALILLVPVVVITLMYFMFQNTPHRPGTPAPFNNACLIIIGLFPFFLMFVLTSITMQRERASGTLERILTTPLRRFDLLGAYGTAFSLAATVQASLLCVVSFWFLGFKTAGSPVWVVLVAIVNAILGVALGLLFSAFARTEFQALQFIPLVIVPQLLLAGIIVPRSLMPHWLQWISNAMPASYALEALQQVNAHPGLTGVAVRDIIAVLAFAFAALCLAAATLRRRTP
;
A
#
# COMPACT_ATOMS: atom_id res chain seq x y z
N MET A 1 -28.47 -74.48 14.26
CA MET A 1 -29.04 -73.26 14.84
C MET A 1 -28.27 -72.09 14.31
N TYR A 2 -28.74 -71.47 13.20
CA TYR A 2 -28.12 -70.46 12.45
C TYR A 2 -28.55 -69.10 13.02
N VAL A 3 -27.61 -68.30 13.53
CA VAL A 3 -27.90 -66.91 13.97
C VAL A 3 -27.54 -65.99 12.82
N ALA A 4 -28.55 -65.34 12.22
CA ALA A 4 -28.44 -64.38 11.16
C ALA A 4 -27.81 -63.10 11.70
N GLY A 5 -26.65 -62.76 11.17
CA GLY A 5 -25.99 -61.48 11.40
C GLY A 5 -26.69 -60.35 10.64
N GLY A 6 -27.41 -59.49 11.36
CA GLY A 6 -27.99 -58.26 10.82
C GLY A 6 -26.90 -57.24 10.53
N SER A 7 -26.69 -56.90 9.26
CA SER A 7 -25.85 -55.78 8.82
C SER A 7 -26.55 -54.47 9.14
N VAL A 8 -26.00 -53.72 10.10
CA VAL A 8 -26.40 -52.34 10.40
C VAL A 8 -25.92 -51.47 9.24
N PRO A 9 -26.79 -50.70 8.56
CA PRO A 9 -26.36 -49.76 7.54
C PRO A 9 -25.59 -48.62 8.19
N VAL A 10 -24.30 -48.54 7.86
CA VAL A 10 -23.45 -47.38 8.22
C VAL A 10 -23.94 -46.18 7.41
N HIS A 11 -24.70 -45.32 8.05
CA HIS A 11 -25.03 -44.01 7.53
C HIS A 11 -23.74 -43.20 7.41
N HIS A 12 -23.17 -43.13 6.21
CA HIS A 12 -22.19 -42.09 5.88
C HIS A 12 -22.91 -40.75 5.90
N PRO A 13 -22.57 -39.82 6.83
CA PRO A 13 -23.07 -38.48 6.73
C PRO A 13 -22.45 -37.87 5.45
N ALA A 14 -23.32 -37.62 4.47
CA ALA A 14 -22.95 -36.82 3.31
C ALA A 14 -22.38 -35.48 3.81
N HIS A 15 -21.06 -35.37 3.80
CA HIS A 15 -20.40 -34.10 4.03
C HIS A 15 -20.84 -33.14 2.89
N HIS A 16 -21.99 -32.47 3.12
CA HIS A 16 -22.33 -31.28 2.40
C HIS A 16 -21.13 -30.33 2.55
N ARG A 17 -20.27 -30.28 1.54
CA ARG A 17 -19.33 -29.17 1.31
C ARG A 17 -20.21 -27.95 1.13
N ALA A 18 -20.62 -27.34 2.25
CA ALA A 18 -21.15 -25.99 2.24
C ALA A 18 -20.09 -25.15 1.56
N ARG A 19 -20.30 -24.80 0.29
CA ARG A 19 -19.54 -23.77 -0.39
C ARG A 19 -19.69 -22.54 0.48
N SER A 20 -18.65 -22.24 1.26
CA SER A 20 -18.62 -21.07 2.12
C SER A 20 -18.77 -19.84 1.22
N ARG A 21 -20.02 -19.37 1.14
CA ARG A 21 -20.32 -18.09 0.51
C ARG A 21 -19.64 -17.04 1.36
N LEU A 22 -18.99 -16.09 0.70
CA LEU A 22 -18.54 -14.83 1.32
C LEU A 22 -19.67 -14.34 2.22
N THR A 23 -19.48 -14.37 3.54
CA THR A 23 -20.38 -13.65 4.43
C THR A 23 -19.78 -12.25 4.59
N PRO A 24 -20.43 -11.19 4.05
CA PRO A 24 -19.95 -9.83 4.17
C PRO A 24 -19.63 -9.44 5.61
N GLN A 25 -20.36 -10.07 6.55
CA GLN A 25 -20.17 -9.90 7.99
C GLN A 25 -18.79 -10.41 8.47
N ALA A 26 -18.33 -11.58 8.00
CA ALA A 26 -17.03 -12.14 8.40
C ALA A 26 -15.88 -11.30 7.84
N TYR A 27 -16.01 -10.81 6.61
CA TYR A 27 -15.05 -9.88 5.99
C TYR A 27 -14.95 -8.58 6.79
N ALA A 28 -16.08 -7.94 7.05
CA ALA A 28 -16.13 -6.69 7.81
C ALA A 28 -15.60 -6.87 9.24
N ALA A 29 -15.98 -7.95 9.93
CA ALA A 29 -15.48 -8.25 11.27
C ALA A 29 -13.96 -8.43 11.30
N THR A 30 -13.39 -9.10 10.28
CA THR A 30 -11.94 -9.28 10.15
C THR A 30 -11.25 -7.95 9.90
N THR A 31 -11.76 -7.11 8.99
CA THR A 31 -11.24 -5.77 8.73
C THR A 31 -11.25 -4.89 9.97
N VAL A 32 -12.36 -4.86 10.70
CA VAL A 32 -12.49 -4.10 11.96
C VAL A 32 -11.53 -4.61 13.03
N ARG A 33 -11.34 -5.92 13.13
CA ARG A 33 -10.37 -6.51 14.06
C ARG A 33 -8.95 -6.01 13.75
N ILE A 34 -8.54 -6.03 12.48
CA ILE A 34 -7.21 -5.59 12.05
C ILE A 34 -7.02 -4.09 12.33
N LEU A 35 -8.03 -3.27 12.04
CA LEU A 35 -8.00 -1.84 12.35
C LEU A 35 -7.87 -1.57 13.85
N ARG A 36 -8.61 -2.29 14.69
CA ARG A 36 -8.48 -2.18 16.15
C ARG A 36 -7.11 -2.60 16.65
N GLN A 37 -6.56 -3.67 16.09
CA GLN A 37 -5.22 -4.16 16.41
C GLN A 37 -4.16 -3.12 16.02
N LEU A 38 -4.28 -2.53 14.82
CA LEU A 38 -3.40 -1.44 14.39
C LEU A 38 -3.54 -0.21 15.29
N ALA A 39 -4.77 0.22 15.59
CA ALA A 39 -5.04 1.38 16.46
C ALA A 39 -4.55 1.17 17.90
N ALA A 40 -4.49 -0.07 18.38
CA ALA A 40 -3.96 -0.41 19.69
C ALA A 40 -2.42 -0.26 19.76
N ASP A 41 -1.72 -0.40 18.63
CA ASP A 41 -0.28 -0.13 18.52
C ASP A 41 -0.01 1.37 18.34
N ARG A 42 -0.17 2.11 19.43
CA ARG A 42 -0.01 3.58 19.45
C ARG A 42 1.35 4.04 18.94
N ARG A 43 2.42 3.23 19.14
CA ARG A 43 3.76 3.58 18.68
C ARG A 43 3.88 3.56 17.17
N SER A 44 3.43 2.48 16.54
CA SER A 44 3.44 2.38 15.08
C SER A 44 2.53 3.42 14.44
N VAL A 45 1.33 3.64 14.99
CA VAL A 45 0.42 4.68 14.50
C VAL A 45 1.03 6.07 14.60
N ALA A 46 1.63 6.40 15.76
CA ALA A 46 2.29 7.70 15.95
C ALA A 46 3.44 7.90 14.95
N LEU A 47 4.30 6.90 14.76
CA LEU A 47 5.41 7.00 13.81
C LEU A 47 4.92 7.21 12.37
N ILE A 48 3.90 6.47 11.94
CA ILE A 48 3.37 6.56 10.57
C ILE A 48 2.73 7.92 10.30
N LEU A 49 2.06 8.50 11.28
CA LEU A 49 1.41 9.81 11.14
C LEU A 49 2.39 10.96 11.34
N LEU A 50 3.26 10.88 12.35
CA LEU A 50 4.13 12.00 12.73
C LEU A 50 5.38 12.12 11.87
N VAL A 51 6.03 11.02 11.49
CA VAL A 51 7.29 11.07 10.75
C VAL A 51 7.16 11.88 9.46
N PRO A 52 6.19 11.62 8.54
CA PRO A 52 6.07 12.41 7.32
C PRO A 52 5.72 13.87 7.60
N VAL A 53 4.90 14.14 8.61
CA VAL A 53 4.54 15.50 9.02
C VAL A 53 5.78 16.26 9.54
N VAL A 54 6.58 15.63 10.37
CA VAL A 54 7.84 16.23 10.86
C VAL A 54 8.80 16.48 9.71
N VAL A 55 8.99 15.51 8.82
CA VAL A 55 9.91 15.67 7.67
C VAL A 55 9.47 16.80 6.76
N ILE A 56 8.19 16.90 6.41
CA ILE A 56 7.71 17.97 5.52
C ILE A 56 7.77 19.33 6.21
N THR A 57 7.55 19.40 7.51
CA THR A 57 7.67 20.62 8.30
C THR A 57 9.13 21.07 8.38
N LEU A 58 10.08 20.16 8.59
CA LEU A 58 11.50 20.48 8.54
C LEU A 58 11.93 20.97 7.15
N MET A 59 11.43 20.33 6.08
CA MET A 59 11.68 20.79 4.71
C MET A 59 11.15 22.21 4.48
N TYR A 60 9.97 22.53 5.01
CA TYR A 60 9.42 23.88 4.94
C TYR A 60 10.39 24.91 5.56
N PHE A 61 10.87 24.67 6.78
CA PHE A 61 11.82 25.59 7.43
C PHE A 61 13.18 25.64 6.73
N MET A 62 13.66 24.51 6.16
CA MET A 62 14.89 24.51 5.37
C MET A 62 14.80 25.41 4.13
N PHE A 63 13.68 25.40 3.45
CA PHE A 63 13.49 26.14 2.20
C PHE A 63 12.91 27.53 2.40
N GLN A 64 12.52 27.92 3.62
CA GLN A 64 11.82 29.17 3.93
C GLN A 64 12.61 30.41 3.45
N ASN A 65 13.94 30.40 3.61
CA ASN A 65 14.81 31.50 3.26
C ASN A 65 15.59 31.28 1.95
N THR A 66 15.22 30.25 1.17
CA THR A 66 15.92 29.96 -0.08
C THR A 66 15.47 30.94 -1.16
N PRO A 67 16.40 31.75 -1.74
CA PRO A 67 16.06 32.65 -2.82
C PRO A 67 15.52 31.89 -4.03
N HIS A 68 14.42 32.34 -4.59
CA HIS A 68 13.88 31.82 -5.84
C HIS A 68 13.54 32.93 -6.80
N ARG A 69 13.65 32.63 -8.09
CA ARG A 69 13.35 33.64 -9.14
C ARG A 69 11.85 33.91 -9.19
N PRO A 70 11.41 35.15 -9.33
CA PRO A 70 10.01 35.47 -9.58
C PRO A 70 9.48 34.68 -10.77
N GLY A 71 8.30 34.02 -10.59
CA GLY A 71 7.67 33.19 -11.63
C GLY A 71 8.11 31.72 -11.65
N THR A 72 9.09 31.31 -10.83
CA THR A 72 9.41 29.88 -10.65
C THR A 72 8.72 29.32 -9.40
N PRO A 73 8.31 28.02 -9.40
CA PRO A 73 7.80 27.39 -8.18
C PRO A 73 8.81 27.49 -7.04
N ALA A 74 8.32 27.77 -5.82
CA ALA A 74 9.19 27.78 -4.66
C ALA A 74 9.87 26.40 -4.51
N PRO A 75 11.16 26.34 -4.11
CA PRO A 75 11.87 25.07 -3.93
C PRO A 75 11.16 24.10 -2.99
N PHE A 76 10.47 24.64 -1.97
CA PHE A 76 9.62 23.86 -1.07
C PHE A 76 8.52 23.10 -1.82
N ASN A 77 7.87 23.70 -2.83
CA ASN A 77 6.77 23.04 -3.56
C ASN A 77 7.25 21.75 -4.23
N ASN A 78 8.44 21.75 -4.83
CA ASN A 78 9.00 20.55 -5.45
C ASN A 78 9.35 19.48 -4.39
N ALA A 79 9.98 19.87 -3.28
CA ALA A 79 10.29 18.97 -2.17
C ALA A 79 9.01 18.39 -1.54
N CYS A 80 8.00 19.23 -1.35
CA CYS A 80 6.69 18.84 -0.83
C CYS A 80 6.01 17.79 -1.70
N LEU A 81 6.01 17.98 -3.02
CA LEU A 81 5.45 17.06 -3.99
C LEU A 81 6.11 15.68 -3.92
N ILE A 82 7.44 15.65 -3.82
CA ILE A 82 8.22 14.42 -3.70
C ILE A 82 7.85 13.68 -2.40
N ILE A 83 7.75 14.40 -1.29
CA ILE A 83 7.41 13.81 0.01
C ILE A 83 5.98 13.28 0.01
N ILE A 84 5.00 14.03 -0.53
CA ILE A 84 3.62 13.56 -0.69
C ILE A 84 3.55 12.31 -1.58
N GLY A 85 4.38 12.26 -2.63
CA GLY A 85 4.43 11.11 -3.53
C GLY A 85 5.08 9.86 -2.92
N LEU A 86 6.14 10.02 -2.14
CA LEU A 86 6.96 8.88 -1.72
C LEU A 86 6.69 8.39 -0.30
N PHE A 87 6.48 9.30 0.65
CA PHE A 87 6.38 8.90 2.06
C PHE A 87 5.17 8.03 2.38
N PRO A 88 3.95 8.34 1.90
CA PRO A 88 2.81 7.48 2.12
C PRO A 88 3.03 6.07 1.56
N PHE A 89 3.55 5.96 0.35
CA PHE A 89 3.92 4.70 -0.28
C PHE A 89 4.95 3.92 0.56
N PHE A 90 6.05 4.57 0.93
CA PHE A 90 7.14 3.96 1.68
C PHE A 90 6.69 3.45 3.04
N LEU A 91 6.04 4.30 3.84
CA LEU A 91 5.63 3.95 5.19
C LEU A 91 4.56 2.85 5.20
N MET A 92 3.63 2.88 4.25
CA MET A 92 2.61 1.84 4.15
C MET A 92 3.20 0.51 3.66
N PHE A 93 4.19 0.53 2.78
CA PHE A 93 4.95 -0.66 2.40
C PHE A 93 5.64 -1.30 3.63
N VAL A 94 6.36 -0.49 4.42
CA VAL A 94 7.08 -0.94 5.62
C VAL A 94 6.12 -1.51 6.65
N LEU A 95 5.09 -0.74 7.03
CA LEU A 95 4.09 -1.15 8.02
C LEU A 95 3.44 -2.47 7.64
N THR A 96 2.93 -2.55 6.41
CA THR A 96 2.20 -3.71 5.94
C THR A 96 3.09 -4.94 5.84
N SER A 97 4.32 -4.76 5.34
CA SER A 97 5.28 -5.86 5.21
C SER A 97 5.66 -6.46 6.57
N ILE A 98 5.96 -5.61 7.57
CA ILE A 98 6.33 -6.05 8.92
C ILE A 98 5.13 -6.67 9.63
N THR A 99 3.98 -6.00 9.62
CA THR A 99 2.79 -6.51 10.33
C THR A 99 2.34 -7.85 9.75
N MET A 100 2.32 -7.99 8.44
CA MET A 100 1.93 -9.24 7.80
C MET A 100 2.96 -10.35 8.05
N GLN A 101 4.25 -10.01 8.13
CA GLN A 101 5.29 -10.98 8.51
C GLN A 101 5.12 -11.45 9.96
N ARG A 102 4.79 -10.56 10.90
CA ARG A 102 4.47 -10.95 12.29
C ARG A 102 3.29 -11.89 12.37
N GLU A 103 2.22 -11.63 11.64
CA GLU A 103 1.04 -12.49 11.58
C GLU A 103 1.36 -13.89 11.02
N ARG A 104 2.29 -13.96 10.05
CA ARG A 104 2.78 -15.24 9.51
C ARG A 104 3.66 -15.99 10.52
N ALA A 105 4.58 -15.29 11.17
CA ALA A 105 5.52 -15.88 12.11
C ALA A 105 4.85 -16.38 13.40
N SER A 106 3.79 -15.70 13.85
CA SER A 106 3.01 -16.08 15.05
C SER A 106 2.04 -17.23 14.83
N GLY A 107 1.89 -17.73 13.59
CA GLY A 107 0.90 -18.75 13.24
C GLY A 107 -0.56 -18.27 13.30
N THR A 108 -0.78 -16.98 13.58
CA THR A 108 -2.13 -16.41 13.62
C THR A 108 -2.81 -16.52 12.25
N LEU A 109 -2.06 -16.32 11.17
CA LEU A 109 -2.55 -16.46 9.82
C LEU A 109 -3.02 -17.90 9.52
N GLU A 110 -2.26 -18.90 9.96
CA GLU A 110 -2.60 -20.32 9.79
C GLU A 110 -3.87 -20.68 10.57
N ARG A 111 -4.03 -20.19 11.80
CA ARG A 111 -5.24 -20.37 12.60
C ARG A 111 -6.47 -19.74 11.94
N ILE A 112 -6.34 -18.58 11.30
CA ILE A 112 -7.45 -17.94 10.58
C ILE A 112 -7.78 -18.73 9.31
N LEU A 113 -6.80 -19.31 8.63
CA LEU A 113 -7.01 -20.14 7.45
C LEU A 113 -7.69 -21.50 7.76
N THR A 114 -7.77 -21.92 9.02
CA THR A 114 -8.62 -23.08 9.44
C THR A 114 -10.11 -22.70 9.51
N THR A 115 -10.44 -21.41 9.53
CA THR A 115 -11.82 -20.93 9.42
C THR A 115 -12.32 -21.04 7.97
N PRO A 116 -13.64 -20.98 7.71
CA PRO A 116 -14.18 -21.10 6.35
C PRO A 116 -13.88 -19.90 5.44
N LEU A 117 -12.98 -18.99 5.83
CA LEU A 117 -12.54 -17.85 5.04
C LEU A 117 -11.66 -18.30 3.87
N ARG A 118 -11.88 -17.71 2.69
CA ARG A 118 -11.03 -17.90 1.54
C ARG A 118 -9.77 -17.04 1.69
N ARG A 119 -8.66 -17.46 1.07
CA ARG A 119 -7.38 -16.73 1.11
C ARG A 119 -7.51 -15.30 0.59
N PHE A 120 -8.26 -15.12 -0.51
CA PHE A 120 -8.54 -13.82 -1.09
C PHE A 120 -9.33 -12.91 -0.14
N ASP A 121 -10.28 -13.46 0.62
CA ASP A 121 -11.08 -12.69 1.57
C ASP A 121 -10.23 -12.21 2.74
N LEU A 122 -9.34 -13.06 3.22
CA LEU A 122 -8.44 -12.71 4.30
C LEU A 122 -7.44 -11.62 3.88
N LEU A 123 -6.76 -11.81 2.74
CA LEU A 123 -5.85 -10.79 2.22
C LEU A 123 -6.57 -9.50 1.84
N GLY A 124 -7.79 -9.62 1.28
CA GLY A 124 -8.64 -8.47 1.02
C GLY A 124 -8.98 -7.69 2.28
N ALA A 125 -9.29 -8.38 3.40
CA ALA A 125 -9.56 -7.72 4.68
C ALA A 125 -8.32 -6.99 5.22
N TYR A 126 -7.13 -7.59 5.13
CA TYR A 126 -5.86 -6.91 5.46
C TYR A 126 -5.61 -5.73 4.52
N GLY A 127 -5.73 -5.94 3.22
CA GLY A 127 -5.59 -4.88 2.21
C GLY A 127 -6.53 -3.70 2.47
N THR A 128 -7.81 -3.98 2.76
CA THR A 128 -8.80 -2.93 3.07
C THR A 128 -8.46 -2.19 4.36
N ALA A 129 -8.10 -2.90 5.44
CA ALA A 129 -7.74 -2.28 6.71
C ALA A 129 -6.51 -1.35 6.56
N PHE A 130 -5.46 -1.84 5.91
CA PHE A 130 -4.26 -1.02 5.68
C PHE A 130 -4.50 0.11 4.66
N SER A 131 -5.36 -0.08 3.66
CA SER A 131 -5.74 0.99 2.73
C SER A 131 -6.52 2.12 3.42
N LEU A 132 -7.36 1.80 4.42
CA LEU A 132 -8.01 2.82 5.25
C LEU A 132 -6.97 3.60 6.08
N ALA A 133 -6.01 2.92 6.69
CA ALA A 133 -4.90 3.57 7.39
C ALA A 133 -4.05 4.44 6.44
N ALA A 134 -3.77 3.94 5.23
CA ALA A 134 -3.07 4.67 4.18
C ALA A 134 -3.81 5.96 3.77
N THR A 135 -5.14 5.86 3.65
CA THR A 135 -6.00 7.01 3.33
C THR A 135 -5.89 8.09 4.42
N VAL A 136 -5.97 7.69 5.68
CA VAL A 136 -5.84 8.63 6.82
C VAL A 136 -4.46 9.29 6.81
N GLN A 137 -3.39 8.52 6.64
CA GLN A 137 -2.01 9.00 6.64
C GLN A 137 -1.75 9.97 5.47
N ALA A 138 -2.09 9.60 4.24
CA ALA A 138 -1.89 10.43 3.06
C ALA A 138 -2.71 11.71 3.13
N SER A 139 -3.97 11.61 3.59
CA SER A 139 -4.83 12.78 3.77
C SER A 139 -4.29 13.74 4.82
N LEU A 140 -3.80 13.23 5.96
CA LEU A 140 -3.20 14.06 7.00
C LEU A 140 -1.98 14.81 6.47
N LEU A 141 -1.09 14.13 5.74
CA LEU A 141 0.08 14.75 5.14
C LEU A 141 -0.30 15.86 4.15
N CYS A 142 -1.30 15.61 3.29
CA CYS A 142 -1.79 16.61 2.36
C CYS A 142 -2.44 17.80 3.08
N VAL A 143 -3.25 17.55 4.11
CA VAL A 143 -3.89 18.62 4.92
C VAL A 143 -2.82 19.53 5.54
N VAL A 144 -1.80 18.93 6.16
CA VAL A 144 -0.69 19.70 6.73
C VAL A 144 0.04 20.50 5.65
N SER A 145 0.31 19.89 4.51
CA SER A 145 1.02 20.53 3.39
C SER A 145 0.26 21.73 2.84
N PHE A 146 -1.03 21.60 2.56
CA PHE A 146 -1.83 22.65 1.95
C PHE A 146 -2.24 23.75 2.93
N TRP A 147 -2.70 23.39 4.13
CA TRP A 147 -3.30 24.36 5.06
C TRP A 147 -2.29 25.00 6.01
N PHE A 148 -1.28 24.24 6.46
CA PHE A 148 -0.32 24.76 7.43
C PHE A 148 0.98 25.23 6.79
N LEU A 149 1.45 24.56 5.73
CA LEU A 149 2.75 24.87 5.10
C LEU A 149 2.61 25.65 3.79
N GLY A 150 1.37 25.94 3.36
CA GLY A 150 1.12 26.79 2.19
C GLY A 150 1.57 26.20 0.86
N PHE A 151 1.60 24.87 0.72
CA PHE A 151 1.86 24.19 -0.54
C PHE A 151 0.84 24.61 -1.60
N LYS A 152 1.32 24.94 -2.81
CA LYS A 152 0.49 25.40 -3.93
C LYS A 152 0.71 24.53 -5.15
N THR A 153 -0.38 24.18 -5.82
CA THR A 153 -0.40 23.48 -7.11
C THR A 153 -1.20 24.25 -8.13
N ALA A 154 -0.92 24.08 -9.41
CA ALA A 154 -1.75 24.64 -10.48
C ALA A 154 -3.11 23.92 -10.57
N GLY A 155 -3.14 22.62 -10.33
CA GLY A 155 -4.34 21.81 -10.33
C GLY A 155 -5.07 21.78 -8.97
N SER A 156 -6.22 21.13 -8.95
CA SER A 156 -6.99 20.97 -7.71
C SER A 156 -6.27 20.14 -6.66
N PRO A 157 -6.22 20.57 -5.39
CA PRO A 157 -5.67 19.80 -4.28
C PRO A 157 -6.28 18.40 -4.14
N VAL A 158 -7.53 18.22 -4.54
CA VAL A 158 -8.23 16.92 -4.49
C VAL A 158 -7.51 15.85 -5.30
N TRP A 159 -6.96 16.21 -6.46
CA TRP A 159 -6.22 15.26 -7.28
C TRP A 159 -4.88 14.87 -6.65
N VAL A 160 -4.21 15.80 -5.99
CA VAL A 160 -2.98 15.49 -5.23
C VAL A 160 -3.27 14.49 -4.11
N VAL A 161 -4.35 14.73 -3.34
CA VAL A 161 -4.78 13.81 -2.28
C VAL A 161 -5.12 12.43 -2.86
N LEU A 162 -5.86 12.39 -3.95
CA LEU A 162 -6.25 11.12 -4.59
C LEU A 162 -5.03 10.33 -5.05
N VAL A 163 -4.09 10.97 -5.74
CA VAL A 163 -2.86 10.30 -6.20
C VAL A 163 -2.02 9.81 -5.01
N ALA A 164 -1.90 10.63 -3.96
CA ALA A 164 -1.18 10.24 -2.73
C ALA A 164 -1.81 9.00 -2.07
N ILE A 165 -3.14 8.94 -1.97
CA ILE A 165 -3.89 7.81 -1.43
C ILE A 165 -3.67 6.56 -2.31
N VAL A 166 -3.84 6.69 -3.63
CA VAL A 166 -3.66 5.57 -4.57
C VAL A 166 -2.24 5.01 -4.49
N ASN A 167 -1.23 5.88 -4.38
CA ASN A 167 0.16 5.46 -4.23
C ASN A 167 0.43 4.82 -2.86
N ALA A 168 -0.19 5.30 -1.79
CA ALA A 168 -0.12 4.66 -0.47
C ALA A 168 -0.75 3.25 -0.48
N ILE A 169 -1.87 3.07 -1.19
CA ILE A 169 -2.50 1.75 -1.41
C ILE A 169 -1.59 0.82 -2.21
N LEU A 170 -0.86 1.34 -3.19
CA LEU A 170 0.19 0.57 -3.87
C LEU A 170 1.25 0.09 -2.88
N GLY A 171 1.69 0.95 -1.95
CA GLY A 171 2.61 0.57 -0.87
C GLY A 171 2.07 -0.59 -0.03
N VAL A 172 0.78 -0.54 0.34
CA VAL A 172 0.09 -1.64 1.03
C VAL A 172 0.14 -2.93 0.21
N ALA A 173 -0.21 -2.87 -1.07
CA ALA A 173 -0.27 -4.03 -1.95
C ALA A 173 1.11 -4.70 -2.12
N LEU A 174 2.14 -3.91 -2.35
CA LEU A 174 3.52 -4.39 -2.43
C LEU A 174 4.03 -4.91 -1.07
N GLY A 175 3.68 -4.25 0.04
CA GLY A 175 4.01 -4.72 1.38
C GLY A 175 3.42 -6.10 1.68
N LEU A 176 2.15 -6.33 1.33
CA LEU A 176 1.50 -7.64 1.43
C LEU A 176 2.22 -8.68 0.56
N LEU A 177 2.58 -8.33 -0.67
CA LEU A 177 3.27 -9.22 -1.60
C LEU A 177 4.66 -9.60 -1.07
N PHE A 178 5.50 -8.63 -0.72
CA PHE A 178 6.87 -8.87 -0.28
C PHE A 178 6.95 -9.56 1.08
N SER A 179 5.95 -9.37 1.96
CA SER A 179 5.84 -10.13 3.21
C SER A 179 5.81 -11.65 2.99
N ALA A 180 5.37 -12.11 1.82
CA ALA A 180 5.30 -13.53 1.49
C ALA A 180 6.67 -14.17 1.27
N PHE A 181 7.68 -13.38 0.90
CA PHE A 181 9.04 -13.82 0.64
C PHE A 181 9.96 -13.69 1.86
N ALA A 182 9.55 -12.90 2.86
CA ALA A 182 10.31 -12.74 4.09
C ALA A 182 10.04 -13.90 5.06
N ARG A 183 11.09 -14.44 5.65
CA ARG A 183 11.02 -15.48 6.71
C ARG A 183 11.07 -14.89 8.11
N THR A 184 11.65 -13.70 8.25
CA THR A 184 11.82 -12.96 9.49
C THR A 184 11.45 -11.49 9.30
N GLU A 185 11.16 -10.76 10.40
CA GLU A 185 10.94 -9.32 10.34
C GLU A 185 12.18 -8.58 9.81
N PHE A 186 13.37 -9.04 10.18
CA PHE A 186 14.62 -8.46 9.68
C PHE A 186 14.76 -8.61 8.16
N GLN A 187 14.40 -9.77 7.62
CA GLN A 187 14.41 -9.99 6.17
C GLN A 187 13.35 -9.12 5.46
N ALA A 188 12.18 -8.90 6.07
CA ALA A 188 11.20 -7.98 5.54
C ALA A 188 11.75 -6.55 5.45
N LEU A 189 12.54 -6.11 6.44
CA LEU A 189 13.23 -4.82 6.41
C LEU A 189 14.31 -4.75 5.32
N GLN A 190 15.01 -5.85 5.02
CA GLN A 190 16.02 -5.90 3.95
C GLN A 190 15.40 -5.73 2.54
N PHE A 191 14.12 -6.03 2.34
CA PHE A 191 13.42 -5.75 1.10
C PHE A 191 13.15 -4.26 0.87
N ILE A 192 13.18 -3.43 1.94
CA ILE A 192 12.93 -1.99 1.82
C ILE A 192 13.90 -1.33 0.84
N PRO A 193 15.24 -1.39 1.02
CA PRO A 193 16.15 -0.79 0.06
C PRO A 193 16.03 -1.40 -1.33
N LEU A 194 15.78 -2.70 -1.43
CA LEU A 194 15.64 -3.40 -2.72
C LEU A 194 14.43 -2.91 -3.52
N VAL A 195 13.31 -2.59 -2.86
CA VAL A 195 12.08 -2.16 -3.52
C VAL A 195 12.04 -0.64 -3.66
N ILE A 196 12.42 0.09 -2.61
CA ILE A 196 12.21 1.54 -2.54
C ILE A 196 13.30 2.31 -3.28
N VAL A 197 14.57 1.91 -3.15
CA VAL A 197 15.68 2.66 -3.77
C VAL A 197 15.58 2.70 -5.29
N PRO A 198 15.34 1.59 -6.02
CA PRO A 198 15.15 1.65 -7.46
C PRO A 198 13.96 2.52 -7.86
N GLN A 199 12.84 2.44 -7.13
CA GLN A 199 11.66 3.24 -7.41
C GLN A 199 11.95 4.74 -7.21
N LEU A 200 12.66 5.11 -6.15
CA LEU A 200 13.04 6.49 -5.86
C LEU A 200 13.99 7.05 -6.94
N LEU A 201 15.00 6.30 -7.33
CA LEU A 201 15.97 6.74 -8.33
C LEU A 201 15.36 6.86 -9.73
N LEU A 202 14.48 5.92 -10.09
CA LEU A 202 13.90 5.83 -11.42
C LEU A 202 12.56 6.57 -11.59
N ALA A 203 12.02 7.12 -10.51
CA ALA A 203 10.77 7.88 -10.52
C ALA A 203 10.87 9.23 -11.27
N GLY A 204 12.05 9.62 -11.74
CA GLY A 204 12.21 10.89 -12.45
C GLY A 204 12.44 12.10 -11.54
N ILE A 205 12.76 11.88 -10.26
CA ILE A 205 13.01 12.95 -9.28
C ILE A 205 14.36 13.62 -9.52
N ILE A 206 15.40 12.81 -9.70
CA ILE A 206 16.79 13.28 -9.84
C ILE A 206 17.06 13.69 -11.29
N VAL A 207 16.69 12.81 -12.23
CA VAL A 207 16.81 13.04 -13.67
C VAL A 207 15.45 12.78 -14.29
N PRO A 208 14.88 13.74 -15.06
CA PRO A 208 13.64 13.51 -15.80
C PRO A 208 13.71 12.23 -16.64
N ARG A 209 12.64 11.44 -16.65
CA ARG A 209 12.60 10.14 -17.35
C ARG A 209 12.92 10.28 -18.85
N SER A 210 12.53 11.38 -19.47
CA SER A 210 12.83 11.69 -20.88
C SER A 210 14.31 11.83 -21.19
N LEU A 211 15.13 12.15 -20.19
CA LEU A 211 16.58 12.31 -20.32
C LEU A 211 17.36 11.02 -19.96
N MET A 212 16.68 9.99 -19.48
CA MET A 212 17.32 8.71 -19.16
C MET A 212 17.63 7.92 -20.45
N PRO A 213 18.68 7.08 -20.46
CA PRO A 213 18.91 6.11 -21.53
C PRO A 213 17.71 5.18 -21.73
N HIS A 214 17.44 4.72 -22.94
CA HIS A 214 16.26 3.92 -23.27
C HIS A 214 16.10 2.66 -22.41
N TRP A 215 17.19 1.93 -22.11
CA TRP A 215 17.16 0.75 -21.28
C TRP A 215 16.71 1.07 -19.84
N LEU A 216 17.11 2.25 -19.32
CA LEU A 216 16.73 2.69 -17.99
C LEU A 216 15.27 3.17 -17.94
N GLN A 217 14.79 3.78 -19.04
CA GLN A 217 13.37 4.12 -19.20
C GLN A 217 12.47 2.86 -19.14
N TRP A 218 12.91 1.75 -19.73
CA TRP A 218 12.15 0.50 -19.66
C TRP A 218 12.06 -0.03 -18.23
N ILE A 219 13.14 0.04 -17.47
CA ILE A 219 13.11 -0.35 -16.04
C ILE A 219 12.21 0.62 -15.27
N SER A 220 12.31 1.93 -15.51
CA SER A 220 11.42 2.93 -14.90
C SER A 220 9.94 2.66 -15.21
N ASN A 221 9.62 2.19 -16.42
CA ASN A 221 8.25 1.82 -16.78
C ASN A 221 7.72 0.59 -16.02
N ALA A 222 8.61 -0.27 -15.53
CA ALA A 222 8.23 -1.37 -14.65
C ALA A 222 8.08 -0.94 -13.17
N MET A 223 8.46 0.29 -12.83
CA MET A 223 8.41 0.82 -11.46
C MET A 223 7.12 1.62 -11.23
N PRO A 224 6.16 1.09 -10.45
CA PRO A 224 4.84 1.71 -10.33
C PRO A 224 4.85 3.08 -9.64
N ALA A 225 5.79 3.36 -8.71
CA ALA A 225 5.89 4.68 -8.08
C ALA A 225 6.29 5.79 -9.07
N SER A 226 6.91 5.44 -10.22
CA SER A 226 7.23 6.39 -11.28
C SER A 226 5.98 7.03 -11.87
N TYR A 227 4.92 6.23 -12.07
CA TYR A 227 3.63 6.73 -12.55
C TYR A 227 2.94 7.63 -11.53
N ALA A 228 2.97 7.25 -10.24
CA ALA A 228 2.38 8.08 -9.20
C ALA A 228 3.04 9.45 -9.12
N LEU A 229 4.38 9.51 -9.23
CA LEU A 229 5.10 10.77 -9.20
C LEU A 229 4.87 11.59 -10.47
N GLU A 230 4.82 10.95 -11.65
CA GLU A 230 4.48 11.62 -12.91
C GLU A 230 3.07 12.23 -12.85
N ALA A 231 2.08 11.48 -12.32
CA ALA A 231 0.72 11.99 -12.11
C ALA A 231 0.70 13.21 -11.18
N LEU A 232 1.46 13.19 -10.07
CA LEU A 232 1.59 14.33 -9.16
C LEU A 232 2.22 15.55 -9.85
N GLN A 233 3.26 15.34 -10.65
CA GLN A 233 3.91 16.41 -11.43
C GLN A 233 2.94 17.02 -12.45
N GLN A 234 2.13 16.20 -13.12
CA GLN A 234 1.10 16.65 -14.06
C GLN A 234 0.04 17.50 -13.36
N VAL A 235 -0.46 17.05 -12.21
CA VAL A 235 -1.44 17.81 -11.40
C VAL A 235 -0.80 19.12 -10.88
N ASN A 236 0.47 19.10 -10.52
CA ASN A 236 1.18 20.31 -10.07
C ASN A 236 1.37 21.33 -11.18
N ALA A 237 1.54 20.90 -12.42
CA ALA A 237 1.86 21.75 -13.57
C ALA A 237 0.63 22.29 -14.32
N HIS A 238 -0.53 21.60 -14.24
CA HIS A 238 -1.71 21.89 -15.05
C HIS A 238 -2.95 22.14 -14.20
N PRO A 239 -3.80 23.13 -14.56
CA PRO A 239 -5.03 23.42 -13.80
C PRO A 239 -6.07 22.29 -13.85
N GLY A 240 -6.05 21.47 -14.90
CA GLY A 240 -6.98 20.34 -15.10
C GLY A 240 -6.27 18.99 -15.04
N LEU A 241 -7.08 17.94 -14.91
CA LEU A 241 -6.58 16.58 -14.98
C LEU A 241 -6.18 16.24 -16.42
N THR A 242 -4.91 15.99 -16.66
CA THR A 242 -4.38 15.64 -17.98
C THR A 242 -4.63 14.16 -18.29
N GLY A 243 -4.72 13.81 -19.59
CA GLY A 243 -4.81 12.42 -20.01
C GLY A 243 -3.64 11.55 -19.52
N VAL A 244 -2.46 12.15 -19.38
CA VAL A 244 -1.26 11.51 -18.78
C VAL A 244 -1.51 11.16 -17.32
N ALA A 245 -2.01 12.10 -16.52
CA ALA A 245 -2.29 11.86 -15.11
C ALA A 245 -3.35 10.76 -14.92
N VAL A 246 -4.40 10.73 -15.76
CA VAL A 246 -5.43 9.66 -15.72
C VAL A 246 -4.81 8.31 -16.04
N ARG A 247 -4.03 8.21 -17.11
CA ARG A 247 -3.31 6.99 -17.49
C ARG A 247 -2.46 6.47 -16.35
N ASP A 248 -1.71 7.36 -15.71
CA ASP A 248 -0.77 7.02 -14.66
C ASP A 248 -1.48 6.57 -13.38
N ILE A 249 -2.58 7.20 -13.00
CA ILE A 249 -3.43 6.75 -11.88
C ILE A 249 -3.96 5.33 -12.16
N ILE A 250 -4.45 5.08 -13.38
CA ILE A 250 -4.93 3.76 -13.78
C ILE A 250 -3.79 2.73 -13.73
N ALA A 251 -2.58 3.10 -14.19
CA ALA A 251 -1.41 2.23 -14.13
C ALA A 251 -1.07 1.86 -12.67
N VAL A 252 -1.04 2.83 -11.75
CA VAL A 252 -0.78 2.57 -10.32
C VAL A 252 -1.82 1.64 -9.72
N LEU A 253 -3.11 1.85 -10.02
CA LEU A 253 -4.19 0.97 -9.57
C LEU A 253 -4.05 -0.45 -10.13
N ALA A 254 -3.68 -0.58 -11.41
CA ALA A 254 -3.44 -1.89 -12.04
C ALA A 254 -2.27 -2.63 -11.40
N PHE A 255 -1.16 -1.94 -11.11
CA PHE A 255 -0.03 -2.52 -10.38
C PHE A 255 -0.42 -2.93 -8.96
N ALA A 256 -1.17 -2.09 -8.23
CA ALA A 256 -1.65 -2.42 -6.89
C ALA A 256 -2.55 -3.67 -6.91
N PHE A 257 -3.49 -3.74 -7.86
CA PHE A 257 -4.36 -4.89 -8.03
C PHE A 257 -3.57 -6.16 -8.37
N ALA A 258 -2.62 -6.09 -9.32
CA ALA A 258 -1.76 -7.20 -9.69
C ALA A 258 -0.93 -7.70 -8.49
N ALA A 259 -0.35 -6.78 -7.70
CA ALA A 259 0.39 -7.11 -6.48
C ALA A 259 -0.49 -7.82 -5.44
N LEU A 260 -1.74 -7.38 -5.23
CA LEU A 260 -2.70 -8.04 -4.34
C LEU A 260 -3.07 -9.45 -4.83
N CYS A 261 -3.29 -9.62 -6.12
CA CYS A 261 -3.56 -10.93 -6.72
C CYS A 261 -2.36 -11.89 -6.55
N LEU A 262 -1.15 -11.40 -6.79
CA LEU A 262 0.08 -12.18 -6.59
C LEU A 262 0.27 -12.52 -5.11
N ALA A 263 0.07 -11.56 -4.20
CA ALA A 263 0.13 -11.80 -2.76
C ALA A 263 -0.85 -12.90 -2.32
N ALA A 264 -2.08 -12.90 -2.87
CA ALA A 264 -3.06 -13.92 -2.59
C ALA A 264 -2.68 -15.31 -3.15
N ALA A 265 -2.04 -15.33 -4.32
CA ALA A 265 -1.55 -16.57 -4.93
C ALA A 265 -0.39 -17.21 -4.13
N THR A 266 0.44 -16.40 -3.45
CA THR A 266 1.55 -16.89 -2.61
C THR A 266 1.11 -17.52 -1.29
N LEU A 267 -0.13 -17.31 -0.86
CA LEU A 267 -0.69 -17.97 0.32
C LEU A 267 -0.93 -19.45 0.05
N ARG A 268 0.04 -20.33 0.33
CA ARG A 268 -0.15 -21.78 0.26
C ARG A 268 -0.86 -22.30 1.50
N ARG A 269 -1.92 -23.14 1.32
CA ARG A 269 -2.38 -24.01 2.40
C ARG A 269 -1.29 -25.08 2.60
N ARG A 270 -0.67 -25.13 3.76
CA ARG A 270 -0.01 -26.35 4.17
C ARG A 270 -1.15 -27.33 4.48
N THR A 271 -1.39 -28.27 3.58
CA THR A 271 -2.10 -29.50 3.91
C THR A 271 -1.19 -30.28 4.85
N PRO A 272 -1.68 -30.77 5.98
CA PRO A 272 -0.92 -31.62 6.89
C PRO A 272 -0.44 -32.88 6.18
#